data_c7950c7e9bd62626929350aa39e8dd51
#
_entry.id   c7950c7e9bd62626929350aa39e8dd51
#
_cell.length_a   1.000
_cell.length_b   1.000
_cell.length_c   1.000
_cell.angle_alpha   90.00
_cell.angle_beta   90.00
_cell.angle_gamma   90.00
#
_symmetry.space_group_name_H-M   'P 1'
#
loop_
_entity.id
_entity.type
_entity.pdbx_description
1 polymer ?
#
loop_
_entity_poly.entity_id
_entity_poly.type
_entity_poly.pdbx_seq_one_letter_code
_entity_poly.pdbx_strand_id
1 'polypeptide(L)'
;MNHDAAYTAIQSLIAECAGDSDRFAERLRAERIPHLSFSQVSTVEACPYRYYLQYVRGIEPEPVPAYFTKGKLLHQLIARDYSNGHGEQPAYEEELALQVSGENLAHLLNALALHRQNAWRGVEVLGVEHPFVMSLEPDLPPVVGVIDLVLKDDDGYLLVDHKTGRSFYPDDELQVAIYARYIQQAYGENICRLFYDHYRWVNHLSRIRKPAFQRVEVRAEPTRWPRDLARIRAAYAQIREIWENGAPLRCGECFRCPYRGMCRS
;
A
#
# COMPACT_ATOMS: atom_id res chain seq x y z
N MET A 1 5.05 23.12 10.25
CA MET A 1 3.59 22.87 10.29
C MET A 1 3.34 22.03 11.54
N ASN A 2 2.39 22.38 12.40
CA ASN A 2 2.02 21.56 13.56
C ASN A 2 1.10 20.40 13.10
N HIS A 3 0.82 19.47 14.04
CA HIS A 3 0.02 18.28 13.79
C HIS A 3 -1.38 18.62 13.19
N ASP A 4 -2.13 19.52 13.84
CA ASP A 4 -3.51 19.83 13.44
C ASP A 4 -3.59 20.50 12.07
N ALA A 5 -2.64 21.41 11.78
CA ALA A 5 -2.57 22.04 10.47
C ALA A 5 -2.21 21.02 9.38
N ALA A 6 -1.31 20.08 9.65
CA ALA A 6 -0.98 19.00 8.72
C ALA A 6 -2.18 18.07 8.50
N TYR A 7 -2.88 17.69 9.56
CA TYR A 7 -4.07 16.85 9.50
C TYR A 7 -5.16 17.49 8.63
N THR A 8 -5.48 18.76 8.89
CA THR A 8 -6.50 19.53 8.14
C THR A 8 -6.11 19.67 6.67
N ALA A 9 -4.84 19.97 6.38
CA ALA A 9 -4.35 20.07 5.00
C ALA A 9 -4.48 18.74 4.26
N ILE A 10 -4.16 17.62 4.91
CA ILE A 10 -4.29 16.28 4.29
C ILE A 10 -5.76 15.93 4.06
N GLN A 11 -6.66 16.25 5.00
CA GLN A 11 -8.10 16.03 4.80
C GLN A 11 -8.62 16.81 3.58
N SER A 12 -8.25 18.08 3.45
CA SER A 12 -8.60 18.90 2.29
C SER A 12 -8.08 18.29 1.00
N LEU A 13 -6.83 17.81 1.03
CA LEU A 13 -6.20 17.19 -0.13
C LEU A 13 -6.90 15.90 -0.56
N ILE A 14 -7.32 15.06 0.39
CA ILE A 14 -8.12 13.85 0.11
C ILE A 14 -9.43 14.24 -0.58
N ALA A 15 -10.13 15.24 -0.07
CA ALA A 15 -11.38 15.72 -0.66
C ALA A 15 -11.19 16.27 -2.09
N GLU A 16 -10.14 17.05 -2.33
CA GLU A 16 -9.80 17.61 -3.65
C GLU A 16 -9.39 16.54 -4.67
N CYS A 17 -8.79 15.45 -4.23
CA CYS A 17 -8.39 14.35 -5.11
C CYS A 17 -9.55 13.40 -5.44
N ALA A 18 -10.69 13.49 -4.73
CA ALA A 18 -11.92 12.77 -5.04
C ALA A 18 -11.74 11.24 -5.29
N GLY A 19 -10.90 10.59 -4.48
CA GLY A 19 -10.61 9.15 -4.58
C GLY A 19 -9.50 8.77 -5.57
N ASP A 20 -8.85 9.73 -6.24
CA ASP A 20 -7.65 9.48 -7.04
C ASP A 20 -6.44 9.36 -6.11
N SER A 21 -6.07 8.13 -5.77
CA SER A 21 -4.97 7.80 -4.86
C SER A 21 -3.59 8.19 -5.42
N ASP A 22 -3.38 8.07 -6.73
CA ASP A 22 -2.14 8.47 -7.40
C ASP A 22 -1.95 9.99 -7.29
N ARG A 23 -2.99 10.76 -7.63
CA ARG A 23 -2.99 12.22 -7.52
C ARG A 23 -2.81 12.68 -6.07
N PHE A 24 -3.47 12.00 -5.12
CA PHE A 24 -3.28 12.27 -3.70
C PHE A 24 -1.82 12.08 -3.27
N ALA A 25 -1.21 10.96 -3.61
CA ALA A 25 0.17 10.66 -3.24
C ALA A 25 1.18 11.63 -3.90
N GLU A 26 0.92 12.06 -5.15
CA GLU A 26 1.73 13.02 -5.86
C GLU A 26 1.68 14.41 -5.21
N ARG A 27 0.47 14.91 -4.93
CA ARG A 27 0.28 16.21 -4.28
C ARG A 27 0.83 16.23 -2.85
N LEU A 28 0.61 15.17 -2.08
CA LEU A 28 1.13 15.05 -0.72
C LEU A 28 2.66 15.21 -0.67
N ARG A 29 3.35 14.62 -1.67
CA ARG A 29 4.81 14.79 -1.84
C ARG A 29 5.19 16.19 -2.30
N ALA A 30 4.50 16.74 -3.28
CA ALA A 30 4.79 18.07 -3.85
C ALA A 30 4.62 19.20 -2.82
N GLU A 31 3.58 19.12 -2.01
CA GLU A 31 3.26 20.08 -0.96
C GLU A 31 4.09 19.89 0.32
N ARG A 32 4.86 18.79 0.41
CA ARG A 32 5.72 18.45 1.55
C ARG A 32 5.01 18.51 2.91
N ILE A 33 3.75 18.09 2.94
CA ILE A 33 2.98 18.06 4.18
C ILE A 33 3.57 17.00 5.12
N PRO A 34 3.92 17.34 6.36
CA PRO A 34 4.45 16.36 7.32
C PRO A 34 3.43 15.25 7.60
N HIS A 35 3.83 14.02 7.37
CA HIS A 35 3.01 12.83 7.60
C HIS A 35 3.87 11.60 7.83
N LEU A 36 3.27 10.56 8.36
CA LEU A 36 3.81 9.20 8.39
C LEU A 36 2.95 8.29 7.51
N SER A 37 3.55 7.23 6.99
CA SER A 37 2.85 6.12 6.36
C SER A 37 3.51 4.80 6.74
N PHE A 38 2.77 3.68 6.60
CA PHE A 38 3.36 2.36 6.77
C PHE A 38 4.60 2.17 5.90
N SER A 39 4.57 2.62 4.65
CA SER A 39 5.70 2.52 3.72
C SER A 39 6.92 3.32 4.18
N GLN A 40 6.74 4.47 4.82
CA GLN A 40 7.84 5.25 5.40
C GLN A 40 8.45 4.51 6.60
N VAL A 41 7.60 4.01 7.51
CA VAL A 41 8.03 3.24 8.68
C VAL A 41 8.83 2.01 8.23
N SER A 42 8.28 1.18 7.37
CA SER A 42 8.95 -0.04 6.90
C SER A 42 10.23 0.24 6.11
N THR A 43 10.28 1.37 5.39
CA THR A 43 11.48 1.76 4.64
C THR A 43 12.61 2.21 5.55
N VAL A 44 12.34 3.04 6.57
CA VAL A 44 13.38 3.51 7.48
C VAL A 44 13.91 2.37 8.35
N GLU A 45 13.05 1.45 8.80
CA GLU A 45 13.44 0.24 9.52
C GLU A 45 14.34 -0.69 8.69
N ALA A 46 13.98 -0.89 7.43
CA ALA A 46 14.77 -1.72 6.52
C ALA A 46 16.13 -1.09 6.20
N CYS A 47 16.16 0.22 5.96
CA CYS A 47 17.39 0.96 5.67
C CYS A 47 17.17 2.47 5.76
N PRO A 48 17.72 3.17 6.78
CA PRO A 48 17.65 4.61 6.90
C PRO A 48 18.20 5.36 5.67
N TYR A 49 19.27 4.87 5.04
CA TYR A 49 19.82 5.46 3.84
C TYR A 49 18.90 5.34 2.62
N ARG A 50 18.15 4.21 2.50
CA ARG A 50 17.10 4.07 1.49
C ARG A 50 15.99 5.08 1.72
N TYR A 51 15.55 5.27 2.98
CA TYR A 51 14.58 6.30 3.33
C TYR A 51 15.06 7.70 2.88
N TYR A 52 16.32 8.03 3.18
CA TYR A 52 16.94 9.31 2.76
C TYR A 52 16.89 9.50 1.25
N LEU A 53 17.30 8.50 0.46
CA LEU A 53 17.26 8.60 -1.00
C LEU A 53 15.83 8.80 -1.53
N GLN A 54 14.91 7.98 -1.03
CA GLN A 54 13.54 7.93 -1.55
C GLN A 54 12.69 9.13 -1.12
N TYR A 55 12.71 9.48 0.17
CA TYR A 55 11.76 10.46 0.73
C TYR A 55 12.37 11.84 0.95
N VAL A 56 13.66 11.93 1.25
CA VAL A 56 14.33 13.23 1.46
C VAL A 56 14.87 13.79 0.14
N ARG A 57 15.53 12.92 -0.64
CA ARG A 57 16.13 13.32 -1.92
C ARG A 57 15.17 13.17 -3.10
N GLY A 58 14.06 12.45 -2.95
CA GLY A 58 13.11 12.19 -4.03
C GLY A 58 13.70 11.42 -5.21
N ILE A 59 14.74 10.61 -4.97
CA ILE A 59 15.39 9.83 -6.01
C ILE A 59 14.60 8.55 -6.25
N GLU A 60 14.19 8.33 -7.48
CA GLU A 60 13.61 7.05 -7.89
C GLU A 60 14.70 6.08 -8.34
N PRO A 61 14.52 4.75 -8.09
CA PRO A 61 15.49 3.77 -8.55
C PRO A 61 15.45 3.64 -10.06
N GLU A 62 16.62 3.59 -10.70
CA GLU A 62 16.74 3.37 -12.14
C GLU A 62 17.56 2.10 -12.43
N PRO A 63 17.05 1.18 -13.28
CA PRO A 63 15.68 1.16 -13.82
C PRO A 63 14.62 0.85 -12.76
N VAL A 64 13.40 1.36 -12.96
CA VAL A 64 12.26 0.99 -12.11
C VAL A 64 12.04 -0.53 -12.22
N PRO A 65 12.09 -1.27 -11.11
CA PRO A 65 11.93 -2.72 -11.19
C PRO A 65 10.57 -3.13 -11.76
N ALA A 66 10.56 -4.04 -12.73
CA ALA A 66 9.34 -4.48 -13.43
C ALA A 66 8.23 -5.00 -12.49
N TYR A 67 8.57 -5.50 -11.30
CA TYR A 67 7.59 -5.95 -10.32
C TYR A 67 6.79 -4.79 -9.70
N PHE A 68 7.37 -3.59 -9.58
CA PHE A 68 6.64 -2.39 -9.14
C PHE A 68 5.61 -1.98 -10.19
N THR A 69 6.02 -1.91 -11.46
CA THR A 69 5.10 -1.57 -12.55
C THR A 69 3.95 -2.56 -12.64
N LYS A 70 4.23 -3.87 -12.58
CA LYS A 70 3.17 -4.91 -12.60
C LYS A 70 2.24 -4.81 -11.39
N GLY A 71 2.79 -4.62 -10.20
CA GLY A 71 1.98 -4.46 -8.99
C GLY A 71 1.02 -3.29 -9.13
N LYS A 72 1.52 -2.12 -9.48
CA LYS A 72 0.71 -0.92 -9.69
C LYS A 72 -0.39 -1.12 -10.75
N LEU A 73 -0.05 -1.70 -11.90
CA LEU A 73 -1.02 -1.98 -12.96
C LEU A 73 -2.12 -2.93 -12.49
N LEU A 74 -1.79 -3.98 -11.73
CA LEU A 74 -2.82 -4.90 -11.20
C LEU A 74 -3.77 -4.18 -10.25
N HIS A 75 -3.25 -3.36 -9.32
CA HIS A 75 -4.09 -2.57 -8.42
C HIS A 75 -5.03 -1.64 -9.18
N GLN A 76 -4.53 -0.94 -10.20
CA GLN A 76 -5.37 -0.07 -11.06
C GLN A 76 -6.47 -0.85 -11.79
N LEU A 77 -6.18 -2.05 -12.28
CA LEU A 77 -7.18 -2.89 -12.95
C LEU A 77 -8.24 -3.42 -11.98
N ILE A 78 -7.83 -3.85 -10.80
CA ILE A 78 -8.74 -4.29 -9.75
C ILE A 78 -9.63 -3.13 -9.30
N ALA A 79 -9.05 -1.94 -9.09
CA ALA A 79 -9.80 -0.74 -8.73
C ALA A 79 -10.85 -0.38 -9.79
N ARG A 80 -10.50 -0.44 -11.08
CA ARG A 80 -11.44 -0.20 -12.19
C ARG A 80 -12.57 -1.24 -12.21
N ASP A 81 -12.25 -2.52 -11.94
CA ASP A 81 -13.25 -3.60 -11.90
C ASP A 81 -14.31 -3.34 -10.82
N TYR A 82 -13.89 -2.96 -9.61
CA TYR A 82 -14.84 -2.61 -8.53
C TYR A 82 -15.61 -1.32 -8.82
N SER A 83 -14.97 -0.29 -9.37
CA SER A 83 -15.62 0.99 -9.70
C SER A 83 -16.67 0.85 -10.81
N ASN A 84 -16.53 -0.12 -11.70
CA ASN A 84 -17.44 -0.36 -12.82
C ASN A 84 -18.48 -1.47 -12.53
N GLY A 85 -18.58 -1.96 -11.30
CA GLY A 85 -19.59 -2.91 -10.88
C GLY A 85 -19.41 -4.33 -11.40
N HIS A 86 -18.18 -4.79 -11.62
CA HIS A 86 -17.83 -6.14 -12.12
C HIS A 86 -18.48 -6.53 -13.46
N GLY A 87 -18.84 -5.55 -14.29
CA GLY A 87 -19.43 -5.79 -15.61
C GLY A 87 -18.44 -6.41 -16.59
N GLU A 88 -18.95 -6.84 -17.77
CA GLU A 88 -18.08 -7.23 -18.87
C GLU A 88 -17.16 -6.05 -19.24
N GLN A 89 -15.89 -6.21 -18.97
CA GLN A 89 -14.90 -5.17 -19.15
C GLN A 89 -14.37 -5.21 -20.58
N PRO A 90 -14.23 -4.05 -21.23
CA PRO A 90 -13.56 -3.97 -22.52
C PRO A 90 -12.12 -4.45 -22.38
N ALA A 91 -11.55 -4.84 -23.49
CA ALA A 91 -10.23 -5.40 -23.69
C ALA A 91 -9.07 -4.69 -22.96
N TYR A 92 -8.99 -4.82 -21.63
CA TYR A 92 -7.77 -4.44 -20.88
C TYR A 92 -6.51 -5.09 -21.47
N GLU A 93 -6.68 -6.20 -22.18
CA GLU A 93 -5.58 -6.92 -22.83
C GLU A 93 -4.83 -6.06 -23.84
N GLU A 94 -5.56 -5.30 -24.67
CA GLU A 94 -4.94 -4.38 -25.64
C GLU A 94 -4.25 -3.20 -24.94
N GLU A 95 -4.88 -2.61 -23.93
CA GLU A 95 -4.30 -1.53 -23.14
C GLU A 95 -3.04 -1.99 -22.41
N LEU A 96 -3.07 -3.19 -21.81
CA LEU A 96 -1.93 -3.77 -21.12
C LEU A 96 -0.78 -4.11 -22.09
N ALA A 97 -1.09 -4.59 -23.28
CA ALA A 97 -0.08 -4.91 -24.29
C ALA A 97 0.71 -3.68 -24.76
N LEU A 98 0.14 -2.48 -24.62
CA LEU A 98 0.85 -1.22 -24.89
C LEU A 98 1.84 -0.84 -23.79
N GLN A 99 1.60 -1.29 -22.54
CA GLN A 99 2.41 -0.91 -21.38
C GLN A 99 3.43 -1.98 -20.97
N VAL A 100 3.09 -3.24 -21.16
CA VAL A 100 3.94 -4.39 -20.81
C VAL A 100 3.86 -5.48 -21.86
N SER A 101 4.90 -6.30 -21.95
CA SER A 101 4.99 -7.37 -22.95
C SER A 101 5.54 -8.68 -22.38
N GLY A 102 5.43 -9.75 -23.17
CA GLY A 102 6.01 -11.05 -22.87
C GLY A 102 5.51 -11.65 -21.55
N GLU A 103 6.43 -12.11 -20.71
CA GLU A 103 6.13 -12.76 -19.43
C GLU A 103 5.35 -11.84 -18.48
N ASN A 104 5.63 -10.54 -18.48
CA ASN A 104 4.96 -9.59 -17.61
C ASN A 104 3.48 -9.41 -17.96
N LEU A 105 3.15 -9.40 -19.26
CA LEU A 105 1.76 -9.38 -19.73
C LEU A 105 1.03 -10.66 -19.30
N ALA A 106 1.63 -11.84 -19.52
CA ALA A 106 1.04 -13.11 -19.09
C ALA A 106 0.77 -13.15 -17.57
N HIS A 107 1.68 -12.63 -16.75
CA HIS A 107 1.50 -12.51 -15.30
C HIS A 107 0.29 -11.66 -14.94
N LEU A 108 0.13 -10.49 -15.57
CA LEU A 108 -0.98 -9.58 -15.33
C LEU A 108 -2.32 -10.16 -15.74
N LEU A 109 -2.40 -10.75 -16.93
CA LEU A 109 -3.63 -11.39 -17.43
C LEU A 109 -4.07 -12.54 -16.53
N ASN A 110 -3.13 -13.39 -16.10
CA ASN A 110 -3.42 -14.47 -15.17
C ASN A 110 -3.87 -13.95 -13.78
N ALA A 111 -3.23 -12.90 -13.26
CA ALA A 111 -3.63 -12.31 -11.99
C ALA A 111 -5.02 -11.66 -12.08
N LEU A 112 -5.35 -10.99 -13.19
CA LEU A 112 -6.67 -10.42 -13.43
C LEU A 112 -7.75 -11.52 -13.55
N ALA A 113 -7.44 -12.62 -14.23
CA ALA A 113 -8.36 -13.77 -14.30
C ALA A 113 -8.62 -14.36 -12.90
N LEU A 114 -7.58 -14.48 -12.06
CA LEU A 114 -7.72 -14.92 -10.68
C LEU A 114 -8.54 -13.93 -9.83
N HIS A 115 -8.33 -12.63 -10.02
CA HIS A 115 -9.14 -11.61 -9.36
C HIS A 115 -10.62 -11.79 -9.70
N ARG A 116 -10.98 -11.85 -10.98
CA ARG A 116 -12.38 -12.01 -11.44
C ARG A 116 -13.05 -13.29 -10.89
N GLN A 117 -12.30 -14.37 -10.72
CA GLN A 117 -12.79 -15.61 -10.11
C GLN A 117 -13.02 -15.49 -8.61
N ASN A 118 -12.27 -14.63 -7.91
CA ASN A 118 -12.25 -14.51 -6.46
C ASN A 118 -12.73 -13.14 -5.94
N ALA A 119 -13.23 -12.28 -6.81
CA ALA A 119 -13.71 -10.95 -6.43
C ALA A 119 -14.81 -11.05 -5.36
N TRP A 120 -14.81 -10.10 -4.45
CA TRP A 120 -15.85 -9.95 -3.44
C TRP A 120 -17.17 -9.58 -4.12
N ARG A 121 -18.21 -10.36 -3.88
CA ARG A 121 -19.54 -10.17 -4.47
C ARG A 121 -20.60 -10.20 -3.39
N GLY A 122 -21.72 -9.50 -3.62
CA GLY A 122 -22.84 -9.47 -2.65
C GLY A 122 -22.50 -8.66 -1.39
N VAL A 123 -21.52 -7.78 -1.46
CA VAL A 123 -21.10 -6.86 -0.40
C VAL A 123 -21.17 -5.42 -0.90
N GLU A 124 -21.38 -4.47 -0.01
CA GLU A 124 -21.35 -3.05 -0.34
C GLU A 124 -19.91 -2.58 -0.50
N VAL A 125 -19.59 -1.90 -1.61
CA VAL A 125 -18.29 -1.27 -1.85
C VAL A 125 -18.34 0.16 -1.33
N LEU A 126 -17.62 0.43 -0.24
CA LEU A 126 -17.55 1.75 0.40
C LEU A 126 -16.40 2.61 -0.11
N GLY A 127 -15.31 1.98 -0.56
CA GLY A 127 -14.15 2.69 -1.10
C GLY A 127 -13.24 1.77 -1.88
N VAL A 128 -12.67 2.31 -2.95
CA VAL A 128 -11.66 1.66 -3.80
C VAL A 128 -10.47 2.59 -3.85
N GLU A 129 -9.25 2.07 -3.65
CA GLU A 129 -8.05 2.90 -3.50
C GLU A 129 -8.31 4.07 -2.53
N HIS A 130 -8.86 3.74 -1.38
CA HIS A 130 -9.43 4.69 -0.42
C HIS A 130 -8.33 5.42 0.37
N PRO A 131 -8.04 6.69 0.07
CA PRO A 131 -7.04 7.45 0.83
C PRO A 131 -7.62 7.84 2.19
N PHE A 132 -6.78 7.78 3.21
CA PHE A 132 -7.17 8.17 4.56
C PHE A 132 -6.10 8.96 5.29
N VAL A 133 -6.53 9.71 6.29
CA VAL A 133 -5.66 10.32 7.30
C VAL A 133 -6.22 10.04 8.69
N MET A 134 -5.35 9.74 9.64
CA MET A 134 -5.71 9.58 11.04
C MET A 134 -4.68 10.21 11.97
N SER A 135 -5.12 10.56 13.17
CA SER A 135 -4.25 10.99 14.27
C SER A 135 -4.00 9.80 15.19
N LEU A 136 -2.74 9.53 15.51
CA LEU A 136 -2.39 8.54 16.53
C LEU A 136 -2.15 9.21 17.87
N GLU A 137 -1.29 10.20 17.89
CA GLU A 137 -0.88 10.95 19.08
C GLU A 137 -0.51 12.39 18.69
N PRO A 138 -0.66 13.36 19.59
CA PRO A 138 -0.41 14.77 19.27
C PRO A 138 1.04 15.11 18.93
N ASP A 139 2.00 14.30 19.39
CA ASP A 139 3.43 14.48 19.16
C ASP A 139 3.95 13.74 17.91
N LEU A 140 3.09 12.94 17.26
CA LEU A 140 3.37 12.30 15.98
C LEU A 140 2.73 13.08 14.83
N PRO A 141 3.32 13.11 13.64
CA PRO A 141 2.63 13.57 12.45
C PRO A 141 1.39 12.72 12.16
N PRO A 142 0.38 13.27 11.45
CA PRO A 142 -0.75 12.47 10.97
C PRO A 142 -0.28 11.25 10.18
N VAL A 143 -0.97 10.14 10.35
CA VAL A 143 -0.70 8.93 9.57
C VAL A 143 -1.62 8.90 8.36
N VAL A 144 -1.04 8.66 7.20
CA VAL A 144 -1.76 8.53 5.94
C VAL A 144 -1.58 7.14 5.34
N GLY A 145 -2.55 6.72 4.58
CA GLY A 145 -2.49 5.50 3.78
C GLY A 145 -3.53 5.50 2.68
N VAL A 146 -3.48 4.46 1.87
CA VAL A 146 -4.50 4.12 0.88
C VAL A 146 -4.88 2.67 1.16
N ILE A 147 -6.17 2.41 1.32
CA ILE A 147 -6.70 1.06 1.48
C ILE A 147 -7.22 0.63 0.12
N ASP A 148 -6.71 -0.48 -0.41
CA ASP A 148 -7.05 -0.93 -1.76
C ASP A 148 -8.56 -1.12 -1.92
N LEU A 149 -9.23 -1.70 -0.89
CA LEU A 149 -10.67 -1.93 -0.94
C LEU A 149 -11.29 -1.90 0.46
N VAL A 150 -12.33 -1.07 0.62
CA VAL A 150 -13.17 -0.98 1.81
C VAL A 150 -14.55 -1.48 1.46
N LEU A 151 -14.98 -2.54 2.12
CA LEU A 151 -16.27 -3.20 1.90
C LEU A 151 -17.07 -3.23 3.18
N LYS A 152 -18.38 -3.50 3.06
CA LYS A 152 -19.28 -3.76 4.19
C LYS A 152 -20.23 -4.89 3.85
N ASP A 153 -20.46 -5.76 4.81
CA ASP A 153 -21.52 -6.76 4.80
C ASP A 153 -22.33 -6.74 6.10
N ASP A 154 -23.15 -7.74 6.34
CA ASP A 154 -24.01 -7.83 7.52
C ASP A 154 -23.21 -7.96 8.83
N ASP A 155 -21.97 -8.47 8.76
CA ASP A 155 -21.09 -8.67 9.92
C ASP A 155 -20.17 -7.45 10.19
N GLY A 156 -20.18 -6.42 9.34
CA GLY A 156 -19.42 -5.18 9.51
C GLY A 156 -18.46 -4.86 8.37
N TYR A 157 -17.37 -4.17 8.70
CA TYR A 157 -16.39 -3.72 7.71
C TYR A 157 -15.40 -4.82 7.33
N LEU A 158 -15.08 -4.86 6.02
CA LEU A 158 -14.02 -5.69 5.46
C LEU A 158 -13.00 -4.80 4.77
N LEU A 159 -11.75 -4.96 5.12
CA LEU A 159 -10.64 -4.30 4.43
C LEU A 159 -9.85 -5.33 3.66
N VAL A 160 -9.55 -5.03 2.42
CA VAL A 160 -8.77 -5.92 1.56
C VAL A 160 -7.55 -5.16 1.08
N ASP A 161 -6.39 -5.79 1.20
CA ASP A 161 -5.13 -5.32 0.66
C ASP A 161 -4.62 -6.37 -0.34
N HIS A 162 -4.36 -5.92 -1.57
CA HIS A 162 -3.94 -6.78 -2.66
C HIS A 162 -2.42 -6.92 -2.69
N LYS A 163 -1.94 -8.14 -2.50
CA LYS A 163 -0.51 -8.45 -2.52
C LYS A 163 -0.13 -9.21 -3.78
N THR A 164 0.98 -8.82 -4.36
CA THR A 164 1.49 -9.43 -5.59
C THR A 164 2.91 -9.94 -5.42
N GLY A 165 3.23 -11.09 -6.00
CA GLY A 165 4.57 -11.63 -5.85
C GLY A 165 4.80 -12.97 -6.55
N ARG A 166 6.01 -13.52 -6.42
CA ARG A 166 6.33 -14.88 -6.88
C ARG A 166 5.91 -15.95 -5.89
N SER A 167 5.75 -15.58 -4.63
CA SER A 167 5.38 -16.47 -3.54
C SER A 167 4.49 -15.71 -2.56
N PHE A 168 3.73 -16.43 -1.77
CA PHE A 168 3.03 -15.87 -0.62
C PHE A 168 4.04 -15.71 0.51
N TYR A 169 4.18 -14.48 0.99
CA TYR A 169 5.05 -14.13 2.11
C TYR A 169 4.21 -13.70 3.30
N PRO A 170 4.70 -13.88 4.52
CA PRO A 170 4.09 -13.23 5.68
C PRO A 170 4.09 -11.71 5.46
N ASP A 171 2.95 -11.10 5.72
CA ASP A 171 2.78 -9.65 5.61
C ASP A 171 3.07 -8.99 6.95
N ASP A 172 3.36 -7.69 6.90
CA ASP A 172 3.61 -6.92 8.11
C ASP A 172 2.28 -6.56 8.79
N GLU A 173 2.07 -7.10 9.98
CA GLU A 173 0.87 -6.90 10.76
C GLU A 173 0.68 -5.44 11.22
N LEU A 174 1.73 -4.59 11.16
CA LEU A 174 1.61 -3.16 11.45
C LEU A 174 0.68 -2.45 10.46
N GLN A 175 0.73 -2.82 9.17
CA GLN A 175 -0.17 -2.25 8.17
C GLN A 175 -1.63 -2.53 8.53
N VAL A 176 -1.91 -3.76 8.93
CA VAL A 176 -3.24 -4.21 9.37
C VAL A 176 -3.70 -3.45 10.62
N ALA A 177 -2.80 -3.28 11.60
CA ALA A 177 -3.11 -2.55 12.83
C ALA A 177 -3.44 -1.08 12.55
N ILE A 178 -2.73 -0.44 11.62
CA ILE A 178 -3.01 0.93 11.16
C ILE A 178 -4.40 1.02 10.53
N TYR A 179 -4.74 0.11 9.63
CA TYR A 179 -6.06 0.09 8.97
C TYR A 179 -7.20 -0.12 9.98
N ALA A 180 -7.06 -1.05 10.91
CA ALA A 180 -8.06 -1.28 11.96
C ALA A 180 -8.28 -0.03 12.83
N ARG A 181 -7.20 0.67 13.17
CA ARG A 181 -7.29 1.94 13.92
C ARG A 181 -7.98 3.04 13.14
N TYR A 182 -7.71 3.15 11.85
CA TYR A 182 -8.41 4.10 11.00
C TYR A 182 -9.92 3.83 11.00
N ILE A 183 -10.36 2.60 10.77
CA ILE A 183 -11.79 2.24 10.78
C ILE A 183 -12.44 2.55 12.12
N GLN A 184 -11.76 2.25 13.23
CA GLN A 184 -12.26 2.59 14.56
C GLN A 184 -12.45 4.11 14.74
N GLN A 185 -11.50 4.93 14.28
CA GLN A 185 -11.60 6.39 14.40
C GLN A 185 -12.65 6.98 13.45
N ALA A 186 -12.73 6.48 12.22
CA ALA A 186 -13.58 7.05 11.17
C ALA A 186 -15.05 6.66 11.33
N TYR A 187 -15.32 5.43 11.77
CA TYR A 187 -16.66 4.85 11.75
C TYR A 187 -17.15 4.41 13.14
N GLY A 188 -16.31 4.49 14.17
CA GLY A 188 -16.68 4.05 15.53
C GLY A 188 -16.81 2.54 15.70
N GLU A 189 -16.46 1.76 14.67
CA GLU A 189 -16.65 0.33 14.61
C GLU A 189 -15.42 -0.43 15.10
N ASN A 190 -15.65 -1.39 16.01
CA ASN A 190 -14.60 -2.28 16.50
C ASN A 190 -14.50 -3.59 15.71
N ILE A 191 -15.50 -3.91 14.89
CA ILE A 191 -15.52 -5.13 14.10
C ILE A 191 -15.04 -4.78 12.70
N CYS A 192 -13.79 -5.12 12.44
CA CYS A 192 -13.19 -5.00 11.13
C CYS A 192 -12.45 -6.29 10.81
N ARG A 193 -12.86 -6.95 9.75
CA ARG A 193 -12.14 -8.10 9.19
C ARG A 193 -11.18 -7.60 8.13
N LEU A 194 -9.94 -8.07 8.20
CA LEU A 194 -8.88 -7.65 7.30
C LEU A 194 -8.40 -8.86 6.50
N PHE A 195 -8.22 -8.66 5.23
CA PHE A 195 -7.82 -9.70 4.30
C PHE A 195 -6.64 -9.26 3.45
N TYR A 196 -5.71 -10.18 3.26
CA TYR A 196 -4.75 -10.11 2.18
C TYR A 196 -5.22 -11.00 1.04
N ASP A 197 -5.42 -10.40 -0.13
CA ASP A 197 -5.66 -11.12 -1.38
C ASP A 197 -4.32 -11.21 -2.13
N HIS A 198 -3.69 -12.38 -2.03
CA HIS A 198 -2.39 -12.63 -2.65
C HIS A 198 -2.54 -13.18 -4.06
N TYR A 199 -1.88 -12.52 -5.03
CA TYR A 199 -1.78 -12.93 -6.42
C TYR A 199 -0.35 -13.33 -6.73
N ARG A 200 -0.13 -14.61 -7.00
CA ARG A 200 1.19 -15.10 -7.41
C ARG A 200 1.38 -14.93 -8.91
N TRP A 201 2.51 -14.34 -9.29
CA TRP A 201 2.89 -14.22 -10.68
C TRP A 201 3.14 -15.59 -11.29
N VAL A 202 2.31 -16.00 -12.26
CA VAL A 202 2.41 -17.27 -12.99
C VAL A 202 2.19 -17.07 -14.48
N ASN A 203 2.96 -17.77 -15.30
CA ASN A 203 2.89 -17.62 -16.75
C ASN A 203 1.72 -18.39 -17.38
N HIS A 204 1.31 -19.51 -16.76
CA HIS A 204 0.27 -20.39 -17.27
C HIS A 204 -0.57 -20.96 -16.12
N LEU A 205 -1.80 -20.53 -15.99
CA LEU A 205 -2.71 -21.03 -14.92
C LEU A 205 -2.92 -22.55 -15.00
N SER A 206 -3.07 -23.09 -16.20
CA SER A 206 -3.31 -24.54 -16.41
C SER A 206 -2.13 -25.44 -16.05
N ARG A 207 -0.94 -24.89 -15.81
CA ARG A 207 0.29 -25.68 -15.53
C ARG A 207 0.76 -25.55 -14.08
N ILE A 208 0.09 -24.76 -13.26
CA ILE A 208 0.49 -24.57 -11.86
C ILE A 208 0.07 -25.74 -10.98
N ARG A 209 1.00 -26.18 -10.12
CA ARG A 209 0.74 -27.22 -9.11
C ARG A 209 0.42 -26.66 -7.73
N LYS A 210 0.76 -25.39 -7.47
CA LYS A 210 0.52 -24.69 -6.21
C LYS A 210 -0.50 -23.58 -6.44
N PRO A 211 -1.30 -23.20 -5.44
CA PRO A 211 -2.26 -22.10 -5.56
C PRO A 211 -1.61 -20.86 -6.15
N ALA A 212 -2.31 -20.18 -7.06
CA ALA A 212 -1.89 -18.89 -7.62
C ALA A 212 -2.60 -17.70 -6.95
N PHE A 213 -3.70 -17.98 -6.25
CA PHE A 213 -4.44 -17.04 -5.43
C PHE A 213 -4.59 -17.61 -4.02
N GLN A 214 -4.50 -16.75 -3.01
CA GLN A 214 -4.80 -17.08 -1.62
C GLN A 214 -5.41 -15.86 -0.94
N ARG A 215 -6.56 -16.03 -0.32
CA ARG A 215 -7.15 -15.05 0.59
C ARG A 215 -6.81 -15.45 2.02
N VAL A 216 -6.23 -14.53 2.77
CA VAL A 216 -5.83 -14.75 4.16
C VAL A 216 -6.52 -13.72 5.04
N GLU A 217 -7.35 -14.18 5.97
CA GLU A 217 -7.87 -13.30 7.01
C GLU A 217 -6.77 -13.04 8.05
N VAL A 218 -6.58 -11.77 8.38
CA VAL A 218 -5.61 -11.32 9.38
C VAL A 218 -6.37 -10.57 10.47
N ARG A 219 -6.06 -10.87 11.72
CA ARG A 219 -6.68 -10.20 12.85
C ARG A 219 -5.74 -9.16 13.43
N ALA A 220 -6.23 -7.91 13.51
CA ALA A 220 -5.55 -6.91 14.30
C ALA A 220 -5.77 -7.24 15.80
N GLU A 221 -4.71 -7.64 16.48
CA GLU A 221 -4.77 -7.92 17.92
C GLU A 221 -4.66 -6.62 18.71
N PRO A 222 -5.72 -6.18 19.41
CA PRO A 222 -5.68 -4.93 20.19
C PRO A 222 -4.57 -4.90 21.23
N THR A 223 -4.20 -6.05 21.77
CA THR A 223 -3.13 -6.21 22.78
C THR A 223 -1.74 -5.88 22.23
N ARG A 224 -1.53 -5.91 20.91
CA ARG A 224 -0.28 -5.57 20.26
C ARG A 224 -0.09 -4.07 20.01
N TRP A 225 -1.15 -3.30 20.08
CA TRP A 225 -1.11 -1.89 19.73
C TRP A 225 -0.04 -1.08 20.46
N PRO A 226 0.21 -1.25 21.78
CA PRO A 226 1.31 -0.53 22.45
C PRO A 226 2.69 -0.81 21.84
N ARG A 227 2.93 -2.03 21.37
CA ARG A 227 4.17 -2.42 20.65
C ARG A 227 4.24 -1.78 19.26
N ASP A 228 3.13 -1.81 18.53
CA ASP A 228 3.05 -1.24 17.19
C ASP A 228 3.24 0.29 17.23
N LEU A 229 2.65 0.96 18.23
CA LEU A 229 2.83 2.38 18.47
C LEU A 229 4.29 2.71 18.84
N ALA A 230 4.92 1.92 19.70
CA ALA A 230 6.33 2.08 20.04
C ALA A 230 7.24 1.94 18.82
N ARG A 231 6.91 1.01 17.89
CA ARG A 231 7.59 0.83 16.61
C ARG A 231 7.44 2.08 15.72
N ILE A 232 6.23 2.63 15.60
CA ILE A 232 5.99 3.88 14.85
C ILE A 232 6.79 5.04 15.44
N ARG A 233 6.82 5.19 16.76
CA ARG A 233 7.60 6.24 17.45
C ARG A 233 9.10 6.11 17.19
N ALA A 234 9.64 4.89 17.27
CA ALA A 234 11.05 4.62 17.01
C ALA A 234 11.42 4.96 15.55
N ALA A 235 10.57 4.57 14.59
CA ALA A 235 10.75 4.92 13.19
C ALA A 235 10.69 6.44 12.97
N TYR A 236 9.74 7.14 13.60
CA TYR A 236 9.63 8.60 13.50
C TYR A 236 10.85 9.32 14.10
N ALA A 237 11.40 8.84 15.21
CA ALA A 237 12.62 9.39 15.76
C ALA A 237 13.80 9.31 14.77
N GLN A 238 13.96 8.17 14.10
CA GLN A 238 14.97 8.02 13.03
C GLN A 238 14.69 8.92 11.83
N ILE A 239 13.42 9.03 11.41
CA ILE A 239 13.01 9.92 10.32
C ILE A 239 13.38 11.37 10.64
N ARG A 240 13.07 11.84 11.84
CA ARG A 240 13.44 13.19 12.29
C ARG A 240 14.96 13.40 12.24
N GLU A 241 15.73 12.47 12.78
CA GLU A 241 17.19 12.54 12.75
C GLU A 241 17.73 12.68 11.32
N ILE A 242 17.17 11.93 10.36
CA ILE A 242 17.56 12.00 8.96
C ILE A 242 17.23 13.39 8.35
N TRP A 243 16.08 13.96 8.69
CA TRP A 243 15.69 15.28 8.19
C TRP A 243 16.55 16.41 8.80
N GLU A 244 16.96 16.27 10.07
CA GLU A 244 17.76 17.25 10.80
C GLU A 244 19.25 17.17 10.42
N ASN A 245 19.80 15.97 10.30
CA ASN A 245 21.25 15.72 10.17
C ASN A 245 21.69 15.29 8.77
N GLY A 246 20.74 15.01 7.85
CA GLY A 246 21.05 14.58 6.48
C GLY A 246 21.31 13.08 6.35
N ALA A 247 22.17 12.70 5.40
CA ALA A 247 22.39 11.32 5.01
C ALA A 247 22.90 10.42 6.15
N PRO A 248 22.14 9.39 6.55
CA PRO A 248 22.57 8.44 7.57
C PRO A 248 23.63 7.47 7.02
N LEU A 249 24.22 6.66 7.91
CA LEU A 249 25.12 5.60 7.50
C LEU A 249 24.42 4.54 6.65
N ARG A 250 25.14 3.99 5.68
CA ARG A 250 24.66 2.91 4.81
C ARG A 250 24.54 1.62 5.62
N CYS A 251 23.43 0.89 5.50
CA CYS A 251 23.19 -0.31 6.31
C CYS A 251 23.94 -1.58 5.87
N GLY A 252 24.52 -1.61 4.68
CA GLY A 252 25.27 -2.76 4.16
C GLY A 252 24.43 -3.93 3.62
N GLU A 253 23.17 -4.09 4.00
CA GLU A 253 22.29 -5.17 3.53
C GLU A 253 21.53 -4.77 2.26
N CYS A 254 22.20 -4.89 1.11
CA CYS A 254 21.69 -4.37 -0.16
C CYS A 254 21.22 -5.44 -1.16
N PHE A 255 21.02 -6.70 -0.75
CA PHE A 255 20.78 -7.80 -1.69
C PHE A 255 19.57 -7.58 -2.62
N ARG A 256 18.49 -7.02 -2.09
CA ARG A 256 17.26 -6.71 -2.86
C ARG A 256 16.92 -5.23 -2.90
N CYS A 257 17.85 -4.37 -2.52
CA CYS A 257 17.62 -2.94 -2.50
C CYS A 257 17.61 -2.37 -3.93
N PRO A 258 16.55 -1.67 -4.34
CA PRO A 258 16.47 -1.06 -5.67
C PRO A 258 17.51 0.06 -5.88
N TYR A 259 18.06 0.61 -4.80
CA TYR A 259 19.10 1.65 -4.81
C TYR A 259 20.54 1.10 -4.70
N ARG A 260 20.72 -0.22 -4.84
CA ARG A 260 22.02 -0.87 -4.66
C ARG A 260 23.14 -0.26 -5.53
N GLY A 261 22.82 0.12 -6.76
CA GLY A 261 23.76 0.76 -7.67
C GLY A 261 24.29 2.09 -7.12
N MET A 262 23.41 2.91 -6.58
CA MET A 262 23.75 4.23 -6.02
C MET A 262 24.46 4.13 -4.67
N CYS A 263 24.24 3.06 -3.90
CA CYS A 263 24.92 2.86 -2.63
C CYS A 263 26.37 2.39 -2.77
N ARG A 264 26.78 1.89 -3.94
CA ARG A 264 28.14 1.38 -4.20
C ARG A 264 29.07 2.41 -4.84
N SER A 265 28.50 3.48 -5.36
CA SER A 265 29.22 4.66 -5.85
C SER A 265 29.48 5.63 -4.69
#